data_22684613567016549190604ca35b22f6
#
_entry.id   22684613567016549190604ca35b22f6
#
_cell.length_a   1.000
_cell.length_b   1.000
_cell.length_c   1.000
_cell.angle_alpha   90.00
_cell.angle_beta   90.00
_cell.angle_gamma   90.00
#
_symmetry.space_group_name_H-M   'P 1'
#
loop_
_entity.id
_entity.type
_entity.pdbx_description
1 polymer ?
#
loop_
_entity_poly.entity_id
_entity_poly.type
_entity_poly.pdbx_seq_one_letter_code
_entity_poly.pdbx_strand_id
1 'polypeptide(L)'
;NPMKNISGIEKMKLIGERVSDGYIINGSLPWISNLGQDHIFGAVFQSKKNQDHKIMGLFDCKDAGIIMDDHMKHMSMDGTGTYSIRFKDAFISDEMLLADPAPAFMKAIRPGFIYLQMGMGIGLVRGCAKLMEKQRDSLGHINNYLELQPEDFYEKASELESRLVKLESDLLCGEQDYLREILLARIDISELSLKAAETAMLHCGARGFVKGAEANRKVRESYFVAIVTPAIKHLKKEVARIDGCLLD
;
A
#
# COMPACT_ATOMS: atom_id res chain seq x y z
N ASN A 1 8.06 4.41 3.89
CA ASN A 1 7.17 3.40 4.45
C ASN A 1 7.90 2.62 5.53
N PRO A 2 7.44 2.65 6.78
CA PRO A 2 8.09 1.97 7.90
C PRO A 2 8.25 0.46 7.66
N MET A 3 7.33 -0.18 6.95
CA MET A 3 7.34 -1.64 6.75
C MET A 3 8.49 -2.14 5.88
N LYS A 4 8.96 -1.37 4.91
CA LYS A 4 10.15 -1.74 4.10
C LYS A 4 11.42 -1.78 4.93
N ASN A 5 11.53 -0.84 5.82
CA ASN A 5 12.76 -0.63 6.59
C ASN A 5 12.93 -1.66 7.72
N ILE A 6 11.81 -2.19 8.27
CA ILE A 6 11.85 -3.25 9.29
C ILE A 6 12.26 -4.59 8.70
N SER A 7 11.76 -4.89 7.50
CA SER A 7 12.12 -6.13 6.80
C SER A 7 13.55 -6.12 6.26
N GLY A 8 14.35 -5.07 6.51
CA GLY A 8 15.70 -4.94 5.97
C GLY A 8 15.77 -4.76 4.45
N ILE A 9 14.64 -4.45 3.81
CA ILE A 9 14.55 -4.32 2.34
C ILE A 9 15.21 -3.02 1.85
N GLU A 10 15.09 -1.95 2.62
CA GLU A 10 15.68 -0.65 2.31
C GLU A 10 16.35 -0.06 3.56
N LYS A 11 17.40 0.73 3.35
CA LYS A 11 18.01 1.52 4.43
C LYS A 11 17.04 2.56 4.97
N MET A 12 17.16 2.86 6.28
CA MET A 12 16.41 3.95 6.90
C MET A 12 16.74 5.27 6.22
N LYS A 13 15.72 6.05 5.93
CA LYS A 13 15.86 7.34 5.22
C LYS A 13 15.77 8.54 6.17
N LEU A 14 15.25 8.33 7.37
CA LEU A 14 15.17 9.35 8.41
C LEU A 14 16.14 9.00 9.52
N ILE A 15 16.89 10.01 9.97
CA ILE A 15 17.85 9.91 11.06
C ILE A 15 17.46 10.93 12.12
N GLY A 16 17.38 10.48 13.37
CA GLY A 16 17.05 11.30 14.54
C GLY A 16 18.25 11.47 15.46
N GLU A 17 18.57 12.70 15.80
CA GLU A 17 19.54 13.05 16.82
C GLU A 17 18.83 13.38 18.13
N ARG A 18 19.14 12.65 19.21
CA ARG A 18 18.56 12.88 20.54
C ARG A 18 18.95 14.24 21.10
N VAL A 19 17.97 15.01 21.56
CA VAL A 19 18.12 16.24 22.32
C VAL A 19 17.45 16.07 23.70
N SER A 20 17.40 17.13 24.54
CA SER A 20 16.89 17.03 25.90
C SER A 20 15.49 16.45 26.05
N ASP A 21 14.57 16.85 25.18
CA ASP A 21 13.12 16.61 25.27
C ASP A 21 12.51 16.01 24.00
N GLY A 22 13.36 15.43 23.12
CA GLY A 22 12.89 14.87 21.86
C GLY A 22 14.03 14.49 20.90
N TYR A 23 13.74 14.61 19.62
CA TYR A 23 14.69 14.33 18.54
C TYR A 23 14.64 15.42 17.47
N ILE A 24 15.80 15.71 16.88
CA ILE A 24 15.93 16.47 15.64
C ILE A 24 16.06 15.50 14.47
N ILE A 25 15.12 15.56 13.54
CA ILE A 25 15.00 14.62 12.44
C ILE A 25 15.46 15.23 11.14
N ASN A 26 16.29 14.47 10.39
CA ASN A 26 16.77 14.81 9.06
C ASN A 26 16.60 13.64 8.08
N GLY A 27 16.33 13.94 6.82
CA GLY A 27 16.19 12.97 5.75
C GLY A 27 15.01 13.23 4.84
N SER A 28 14.59 12.23 4.05
CA SER A 28 13.44 12.38 3.16
C SER A 28 12.68 11.08 2.95
N LEU A 29 11.37 11.21 2.80
CA LEU A 29 10.44 10.13 2.44
C LEU A 29 9.84 10.47 1.08
N PRO A 30 10.11 9.66 0.03
CA PRO A 30 9.80 10.06 -1.33
C PRO A 30 8.30 10.02 -1.67
N TRP A 31 7.52 9.15 -0.99
CA TRP A 31 6.11 8.96 -1.34
C TRP A 31 5.27 8.68 -0.10
N ILE A 32 4.50 9.67 0.32
CA ILE A 32 3.51 9.54 1.38
C ILE A 32 2.18 10.01 0.82
N SER A 33 1.25 9.10 0.69
CA SER A 33 -0.10 9.37 0.18
C SER A 33 -1.06 9.79 1.29
N ASN A 34 -2.17 10.41 0.91
CA ASN A 34 -3.22 10.87 1.79
C ASN A 34 -2.74 11.95 2.78
N LEU A 35 -1.91 12.86 2.28
CA LEU A 35 -1.47 14.02 3.05
C LEU A 35 -2.13 15.30 2.56
N GLY A 36 -2.19 16.27 3.46
CA GLY A 36 -2.56 17.65 3.26
C GLY A 36 -1.89 18.52 4.30
N GLN A 37 -1.99 19.82 4.17
CA GLN A 37 -1.37 20.80 5.10
C GLN A 37 -1.79 20.58 6.56
N ASP A 38 -3.01 20.08 6.80
CA ASP A 38 -3.59 19.90 8.13
C ASP A 38 -3.52 18.43 8.62
N HIS A 39 -2.71 17.59 7.96
CA HIS A 39 -2.65 16.18 8.27
C HIS A 39 -1.49 15.83 9.21
N ILE A 40 -1.70 14.78 10.00
CA ILE A 40 -0.69 14.15 10.85
C ILE A 40 -0.34 12.79 10.24
N PHE A 41 0.92 12.39 10.29
CA PHE A 41 1.37 11.11 9.79
C PHE A 41 2.41 10.45 10.70
N GLY A 42 2.38 9.12 10.73
CA GLY A 42 3.39 8.34 11.44
C GLY A 42 4.62 8.05 10.56
N ALA A 43 5.81 8.23 11.11
CA ALA A 43 7.05 7.85 10.45
C ALA A 43 8.04 7.19 11.41
N VAL A 44 8.89 6.32 10.84
CA VAL A 44 9.97 5.67 11.58
C VAL A 44 11.30 6.28 11.18
N PHE A 45 12.11 6.56 12.18
CA PHE A 45 13.48 7.03 12.01
C PHE A 45 14.44 6.16 12.83
N GLN A 46 15.72 6.18 12.48
CA GLN A 46 16.77 5.54 13.27
C GLN A 46 17.54 6.57 14.08
N SER A 47 18.02 6.15 15.23
CA SER A 47 18.90 6.98 16.05
C SER A 47 20.24 7.21 15.33
N LYS A 48 20.74 8.45 15.34
CA LYS A 48 22.05 8.80 14.82
C LYS A 48 23.20 8.08 15.57
N LYS A 49 23.04 7.86 16.89
CA LYS A 49 24.03 7.18 17.72
C LYS A 49 24.04 5.67 17.56
N ASN A 50 22.87 5.07 17.32
CA ASN A 50 22.70 3.62 17.17
C ASN A 50 21.73 3.34 16.02
N GLN A 51 22.24 2.90 14.89
CA GLN A 51 21.44 2.63 13.68
C GLN A 51 20.43 1.47 13.86
N ASP A 52 20.65 0.59 14.82
CA ASP A 52 19.70 -0.49 15.14
C ASP A 52 18.53 -0.02 15.99
N HIS A 53 18.68 1.12 16.67
CA HIS A 53 17.63 1.73 17.47
C HIS A 53 16.67 2.52 16.57
N LYS A 54 15.48 1.95 16.38
CA LYS A 54 14.40 2.52 15.55
C LYS A 54 13.30 3.05 16.44
N ILE A 55 12.82 4.23 16.13
CA ILE A 55 11.81 4.97 16.88
C ILE A 55 10.67 5.32 15.90
N MET A 56 9.43 5.28 16.36
CA MET A 56 8.26 5.70 15.58
C MET A 56 7.59 6.88 16.26
N GLY A 57 7.32 7.94 15.50
CA GLY A 57 6.67 9.13 16.00
C GLY A 57 5.60 9.66 15.06
N LEU A 58 4.79 10.58 15.59
CA LEU A 58 3.79 11.36 14.87
C LEU A 58 4.35 12.73 14.49
N PHE A 59 4.10 13.13 13.25
CA PHE A 59 4.54 14.41 12.71
C PHE A 59 3.34 15.16 12.14
N ASP A 60 3.22 16.45 12.45
CA ASP A 60 2.26 17.33 11.80
C ASP A 60 2.88 17.91 10.54
N CYS A 61 2.13 17.92 9.44
CA CYS A 61 2.59 18.51 8.17
C CYS A 61 2.90 20.02 8.28
N LYS A 62 2.42 20.69 9.35
CA LYS A 62 2.70 22.10 9.66
C LYS A 62 3.98 22.32 10.46
N ASP A 63 4.59 21.26 11.00
CA ASP A 63 5.76 21.38 11.85
C ASP A 63 6.91 22.07 11.12
N ALA A 64 7.62 22.92 11.83
CA ALA A 64 8.83 23.55 11.33
C ALA A 64 9.85 22.48 10.92
N GLY A 65 10.42 22.61 9.73
CA GLY A 65 11.35 21.63 9.15
C GLY A 65 10.68 20.51 8.37
N ILE A 66 9.35 20.42 8.31
CA ILE A 66 8.62 19.52 7.41
C ILE A 66 8.33 20.25 6.10
N ILE A 67 8.91 19.78 5.01
CA ILE A 67 8.77 20.39 3.68
C ILE A 67 8.09 19.39 2.76
N MET A 68 6.86 19.73 2.34
CA MET A 68 6.05 18.93 1.43
C MET A 68 6.29 19.35 -0.02
N ASP A 69 6.48 18.38 -0.93
CA ASP A 69 6.74 18.61 -2.35
C ASP A 69 5.87 17.65 -3.18
N ASP A 70 5.06 18.20 -4.08
CA ASP A 70 4.13 17.49 -4.97
C ASP A 70 4.58 17.39 -6.43
N HIS A 71 5.84 17.72 -6.73
CA HIS A 71 6.36 17.80 -8.09
C HIS A 71 6.41 16.48 -8.85
N MET A 72 6.28 15.35 -8.14
CA MET A 72 6.31 14.04 -8.79
C MET A 72 5.03 13.76 -9.57
N LYS A 73 5.19 13.56 -10.89
CA LYS A 73 4.11 13.09 -11.75
C LYS A 73 4.09 11.56 -11.75
N HIS A 74 3.00 11.02 -11.27
CA HIS A 74 2.78 9.56 -11.25
C HIS A 74 1.99 9.11 -12.49
N MET A 75 2.09 7.82 -12.82
CA MET A 75 1.29 7.20 -13.89
C MET A 75 -0.22 7.19 -13.54
N SER A 76 -0.52 7.10 -12.27
CA SER A 76 -1.85 7.24 -11.66
C SER A 76 -1.68 7.92 -10.30
N MET A 77 -2.71 8.05 -9.51
CA MET A 77 -2.70 8.62 -8.15
C MET A 77 -2.86 10.14 -8.09
N ASP A 78 -3.27 10.76 -9.19
CA ASP A 78 -3.69 12.16 -9.17
C ASP A 78 -4.86 12.32 -8.18
N GLY A 79 -4.79 13.33 -7.32
CA GLY A 79 -5.81 13.59 -6.30
C GLY A 79 -5.70 12.75 -5.02
N THR A 80 -4.67 11.90 -4.87
CA THR A 80 -4.46 11.13 -3.63
C THR A 80 -3.67 11.87 -2.56
N GLY A 81 -3.28 13.12 -2.81
CA GLY A 81 -2.43 13.87 -1.87
C GLY A 81 -1.11 13.15 -1.58
N THR A 82 -0.40 12.71 -2.63
CA THR A 82 0.89 12.02 -2.49
C THR A 82 2.03 13.02 -2.60
N TYR A 83 2.83 13.13 -1.54
CA TYR A 83 3.93 14.08 -1.44
C TYR A 83 5.27 13.37 -1.20
N SER A 84 6.34 14.00 -1.66
CA SER A 84 7.66 13.81 -1.10
C SER A 84 7.81 14.70 0.14
N ILE A 85 8.28 14.14 1.24
CA ILE A 85 8.48 14.89 2.48
C ILE A 85 9.98 14.94 2.77
N ARG A 86 10.50 16.16 2.94
CA ARG A 86 11.85 16.40 3.42
C ARG A 86 11.80 16.93 4.84
N PHE A 87 12.58 16.28 5.71
CA PHE A 87 12.84 16.69 7.08
C PHE A 87 14.15 17.46 7.11
N LYS A 88 14.09 18.71 7.54
CA LYS A 88 15.25 19.59 7.70
C LYS A 88 15.21 20.14 9.12
N ASP A 89 15.99 19.53 10.00
CA ASP A 89 16.05 19.85 11.41
C ASP A 89 14.65 19.87 12.09
N ALA A 90 13.76 18.97 11.64
CA ALA A 90 12.42 18.87 12.16
C ALA A 90 12.45 18.31 13.59
N PHE A 91 11.89 19.05 14.54
CA PHE A 91 11.82 18.62 15.94
C PHE A 91 10.58 17.76 16.18
N ILE A 92 10.74 16.68 16.95
CA ILE A 92 9.66 15.88 17.51
C ILE A 92 9.87 15.73 19.02
N SER A 93 8.87 16.06 19.82
CA SER A 93 8.92 15.89 21.27
C SER A 93 8.74 14.44 21.68
N ASP A 94 9.18 14.09 22.89
CA ASP A 94 8.98 12.75 23.46
C ASP A 94 7.51 12.36 23.58
N GLU A 95 6.61 13.32 23.77
CA GLU A 95 5.16 13.09 23.85
C GLU A 95 4.54 12.64 22.52
N MET A 96 5.18 12.96 21.40
CA MET A 96 4.74 12.58 20.07
C MET A 96 5.33 11.23 19.60
N LEU A 97 6.11 10.55 20.44
CA LEU A 97 6.63 9.24 20.14
C LEU A 97 5.56 8.17 20.34
N LEU A 98 5.29 7.39 19.29
CA LEU A 98 4.38 6.24 19.38
C LEU A 98 5.05 5.03 20.00
N ALA A 99 6.33 4.84 19.73
CA ALA A 99 7.12 3.74 20.28
C ALA A 99 8.63 4.01 20.22
N ASP A 100 9.29 3.80 21.34
CA ASP A 100 10.74 3.84 21.54
C ASP A 100 11.17 2.70 22.49
N PRO A 101 11.73 1.59 21.99
CA PRO A 101 12.00 1.22 20.60
C PRO A 101 10.75 0.81 19.79
N ALA A 102 10.74 1.06 18.49
CA ALA A 102 9.61 0.81 17.61
C ALA A 102 9.36 -0.65 17.15
N PRO A 103 10.33 -1.59 17.10
CA PRO A 103 10.13 -2.87 16.42
C PRO A 103 8.94 -3.70 16.91
N ALA A 104 8.69 -3.76 18.22
CA ALA A 104 7.58 -4.52 18.80
C ALA A 104 6.21 -3.92 18.39
N PHE A 105 6.07 -2.61 18.49
CA PHE A 105 4.87 -1.88 18.07
C PHE A 105 4.59 -2.08 16.57
N MET A 106 5.61 -1.96 15.75
CA MET A 106 5.47 -2.13 14.31
C MET A 106 5.10 -3.57 13.92
N LYS A 107 5.63 -4.58 14.64
CA LYS A 107 5.23 -5.98 14.45
C LYS A 107 3.74 -6.16 14.75
N ALA A 108 3.25 -5.55 15.82
CA ALA A 108 1.84 -5.64 16.22
C ALA A 108 0.87 -5.00 15.21
N ILE A 109 1.20 -3.82 14.65
CA ILE A 109 0.32 -3.11 13.71
C ILE A 109 0.41 -3.62 12.27
N ARG A 110 1.43 -4.43 11.94
CA ARG A 110 1.72 -4.86 10.57
C ARG A 110 0.58 -5.62 9.89
N PRO A 111 -0.08 -6.61 10.52
CA PRO A 111 -1.20 -7.33 9.90
C PRO A 111 -2.35 -6.38 9.54
N GLY A 112 -2.76 -5.53 10.47
CA GLY A 112 -3.83 -4.55 10.25
C GLY A 112 -3.48 -3.55 9.15
N PHE A 113 -2.23 -3.08 9.07
CA PHE A 113 -1.78 -2.20 8.01
C PHE A 113 -1.87 -2.84 6.62
N ILE A 114 -1.52 -4.13 6.49
CA ILE A 114 -1.63 -4.87 5.22
C ILE A 114 -3.09 -5.15 4.90
N TYR A 115 -3.88 -5.55 5.90
CA TYR A 115 -5.31 -5.82 5.77
C TYR A 115 -6.09 -4.62 5.20
N LEU A 116 -5.89 -3.42 5.76
CA LEU A 116 -6.58 -2.21 5.30
C LEU A 116 -6.32 -1.86 3.84
N GLN A 117 -5.18 -2.26 3.27
CA GLN A 117 -4.87 -2.02 1.87
C GLN A 117 -5.67 -2.91 0.90
N MET A 118 -6.25 -4.01 1.38
CA MET A 118 -6.93 -4.98 0.53
C MET A 118 -8.22 -4.42 -0.06
N GLY A 119 -8.89 -3.51 0.65
CA GLY A 119 -10.09 -2.83 0.17
C GLY A 119 -9.89 -2.06 -1.15
N MET A 120 -8.69 -1.52 -1.37
CA MET A 120 -8.37 -0.85 -2.64
C MET A 120 -8.42 -1.83 -3.83
N GLY A 121 -7.87 -3.02 -3.65
CA GLY A 121 -7.85 -4.04 -4.70
C GLY A 121 -9.25 -4.59 -4.99
N ILE A 122 -10.01 -4.92 -3.96
CA ILE A 122 -11.39 -5.41 -4.11
C ILE A 122 -12.27 -4.37 -4.82
N GLY A 123 -12.18 -3.10 -4.41
CA GLY A 123 -12.90 -2.00 -5.06
C GLY A 123 -12.53 -1.83 -6.52
N LEU A 124 -11.25 -2.02 -6.86
CA LEU A 124 -10.78 -1.98 -8.25
C LEU A 124 -11.34 -3.14 -9.06
N VAL A 125 -11.31 -4.39 -8.55
CA VAL A 125 -11.86 -5.57 -9.20
C VAL A 125 -13.35 -5.39 -9.50
N ARG A 126 -14.15 -5.00 -8.50
CA ARG A 126 -15.58 -4.72 -8.69
C ARG A 126 -15.82 -3.58 -9.68
N GLY A 127 -15.00 -2.53 -9.66
CA GLY A 127 -15.07 -1.44 -10.62
C GLY A 127 -14.76 -1.88 -12.04
N CYS A 128 -13.82 -2.81 -12.24
CA CYS A 128 -13.52 -3.42 -13.53
C CYS A 128 -14.67 -4.30 -14.03
N ALA A 129 -15.24 -5.16 -13.17
CA ALA A 129 -16.40 -5.97 -13.50
C ALA A 129 -17.59 -5.10 -13.95
N LYS A 130 -17.91 -4.06 -13.20
CA LYS A 130 -18.96 -3.10 -13.57
C LYS A 130 -18.68 -2.41 -14.92
N LEU A 131 -17.40 -2.12 -15.22
CA LEU A 131 -17.04 -1.53 -16.50
C LEU A 131 -17.25 -2.50 -17.65
N MET A 132 -16.94 -3.80 -17.46
CA MET A 132 -17.21 -4.86 -18.42
C MET A 132 -18.72 -5.02 -18.69
N GLU A 133 -19.55 -5.01 -17.64
CA GLU A 133 -21.02 -5.05 -17.77
C GLU A 133 -21.56 -3.91 -18.64
N LYS A 134 -21.06 -2.70 -18.47
CA LYS A 134 -21.46 -1.56 -19.28
C LYS A 134 -21.20 -1.74 -20.79
N GLN A 135 -20.30 -2.68 -21.18
CA GLN A 135 -20.04 -2.95 -22.59
C GLN A 135 -21.01 -3.97 -23.18
N ARG A 136 -21.83 -4.66 -22.38
CA ARG A 136 -22.72 -5.74 -22.84
C ARG A 136 -23.71 -5.26 -23.91
N ASP A 137 -24.31 -4.10 -23.74
CA ASP A 137 -25.32 -3.58 -24.67
C ASP A 137 -24.75 -3.34 -26.09
N SER A 138 -23.50 -2.91 -26.17
CA SER A 138 -22.88 -2.54 -27.45
C SER A 138 -21.94 -3.60 -28.02
N LEU A 139 -21.23 -4.32 -27.15
CA LEU A 139 -20.17 -5.27 -27.53
C LEU A 139 -20.42 -6.70 -27.05
N GLY A 140 -21.54 -7.00 -26.38
CA GLY A 140 -21.82 -8.32 -25.84
C GLY A 140 -21.73 -9.43 -26.87
N HIS A 141 -22.16 -9.18 -28.12
CA HIS A 141 -22.12 -10.14 -29.20
C HIS A 141 -20.70 -10.65 -29.56
N ILE A 142 -19.66 -9.88 -29.26
CA ILE A 142 -18.25 -10.26 -29.43
C ILE A 142 -17.55 -10.54 -28.11
N ASN A 143 -17.87 -9.82 -27.03
CA ASN A 143 -17.26 -10.01 -25.72
C ASN A 143 -17.59 -11.37 -25.09
N ASN A 144 -18.69 -12.00 -25.48
CA ASN A 144 -19.04 -13.37 -25.05
C ASN A 144 -18.02 -14.44 -25.49
N TYR A 145 -17.12 -14.13 -26.42
CA TYR A 145 -16.01 -14.99 -26.78
C TYR A 145 -14.75 -14.82 -25.94
N LEU A 146 -14.72 -13.81 -25.05
CA LEU A 146 -13.65 -13.67 -24.09
C LEU A 146 -13.81 -14.69 -22.96
N GLU A 147 -12.71 -15.29 -22.53
CA GLU A 147 -12.69 -16.37 -21.53
C GLU A 147 -13.25 -15.91 -20.17
N LEU A 148 -12.93 -14.70 -19.77
CA LEU A 148 -13.34 -14.15 -18.46
C LEU A 148 -14.44 -13.11 -18.64
N GLN A 149 -15.48 -13.28 -17.85
CA GLN A 149 -16.68 -12.45 -17.84
C GLN A 149 -16.80 -11.65 -16.53
N PRO A 150 -17.64 -10.60 -16.45
CA PRO A 150 -17.83 -9.81 -15.22
C PRO A 150 -18.17 -10.66 -13.99
N GLU A 151 -18.97 -11.70 -14.17
CA GLU A 151 -19.42 -12.60 -13.10
C GLU A 151 -18.24 -13.29 -12.40
N ASP A 152 -17.23 -13.74 -13.16
CA ASP A 152 -16.03 -14.39 -12.60
C ASP A 152 -15.30 -13.47 -11.62
N PHE A 153 -15.30 -12.17 -11.89
CA PHE A 153 -14.66 -11.18 -11.02
C PHE A 153 -15.51 -10.83 -9.80
N TYR A 154 -16.83 -10.80 -9.94
CA TYR A 154 -17.72 -10.62 -8.80
C TYR A 154 -17.65 -11.81 -7.83
N GLU A 155 -17.63 -13.03 -8.36
CA GLU A 155 -17.50 -14.25 -7.56
C GLU A 155 -16.18 -14.25 -6.80
N LYS A 156 -15.03 -14.09 -7.49
CA LYS A 156 -13.72 -14.05 -6.86
C LYS A 156 -13.57 -12.90 -5.83
N ALA A 157 -14.13 -11.72 -6.12
CA ALA A 157 -14.13 -10.62 -5.17
C ALA A 157 -14.91 -10.98 -3.90
N SER A 158 -16.08 -11.65 -4.03
CA SER A 158 -16.92 -12.06 -2.90
C SER A 158 -16.26 -13.17 -2.08
N GLU A 159 -15.54 -14.10 -2.71
CA GLU A 159 -14.74 -15.12 -2.01
C GLU A 159 -13.63 -14.48 -1.17
N LEU A 160 -12.91 -13.51 -1.76
CA LEU A 160 -11.86 -12.78 -1.06
C LEU A 160 -12.42 -11.93 0.08
N GLU A 161 -13.54 -11.24 -0.10
CA GLU A 161 -14.22 -10.51 0.97
C GLU A 161 -14.62 -11.45 2.12
N SER A 162 -15.17 -12.62 1.80
CA SER A 162 -15.53 -13.64 2.81
C SER A 162 -14.29 -14.15 3.58
N ARG A 163 -13.16 -14.30 2.88
CA ARG A 163 -11.87 -14.62 3.52
C ARG A 163 -11.41 -13.50 4.43
N LEU A 164 -11.54 -12.24 4.01
CA LEU A 164 -11.14 -11.09 4.83
C LEU A 164 -11.97 -10.98 6.11
N VAL A 165 -13.28 -11.20 6.05
CA VAL A 165 -14.14 -11.20 7.24
C VAL A 165 -13.67 -12.22 8.27
N LYS A 166 -13.23 -13.42 7.83
CA LYS A 166 -12.69 -14.43 8.75
C LYS A 166 -11.35 -14.02 9.37
N LEU A 167 -10.57 -13.23 8.66
CA LEU A 167 -9.26 -12.74 9.13
C LEU A 167 -9.37 -11.50 10.03
N GLU A 168 -10.52 -10.84 10.11
CA GLU A 168 -10.67 -9.61 10.87
C GLU A 168 -10.52 -9.82 12.38
N SER A 169 -10.99 -10.96 12.91
CA SER A 169 -10.99 -11.25 14.35
C SER A 169 -9.60 -11.28 14.98
N ASP A 170 -8.58 -11.59 14.21
CA ASP A 170 -7.24 -11.90 14.73
C ASP A 170 -6.15 -10.89 14.32
N LEU A 171 -6.56 -9.68 13.85
CA LEU A 171 -5.66 -8.66 13.32
C LEU A 171 -4.52 -8.24 14.28
N LEU A 172 -4.70 -8.42 15.56
CA LEU A 172 -3.73 -8.04 16.60
C LEU A 172 -3.10 -9.25 17.33
N CYS A 173 -3.41 -10.49 16.93
CA CYS A 173 -2.93 -11.69 17.62
C CYS A 173 -1.40 -11.89 17.51
N GLY A 174 -0.78 -11.35 16.46
CA GLY A 174 0.68 -11.42 16.26
C GLY A 174 1.24 -12.80 15.90
N GLU A 175 0.38 -13.79 15.66
CA GLU A 175 0.77 -15.13 15.27
C GLU A 175 1.33 -15.20 13.84
N GLN A 176 2.32 -16.05 13.61
CA GLN A 176 3.02 -16.12 12.32
C GLN A 176 2.13 -16.71 11.22
N ASP A 177 1.33 -17.72 11.52
CA ASP A 177 0.41 -18.35 10.56
C ASP A 177 -0.68 -17.36 10.12
N TYR A 178 -1.16 -16.56 11.04
CA TYR A 178 -2.10 -15.50 10.74
C TYR A 178 -1.50 -14.43 9.80
N LEU A 179 -0.27 -13.98 10.07
CA LEU A 179 0.42 -13.07 9.18
C LEU A 179 0.58 -13.66 7.77
N ARG A 180 0.91 -14.96 7.68
CA ARG A 180 1.03 -15.68 6.40
C ARG A 180 -0.27 -15.61 5.59
N GLU A 181 -1.41 -15.87 6.22
CA GLU A 181 -2.72 -15.80 5.56
C GLU A 181 -3.07 -14.38 5.08
N ILE A 182 -2.76 -13.36 5.85
CA ILE A 182 -2.89 -11.95 5.45
C ILE A 182 -2.03 -11.63 4.22
N LEU A 183 -0.78 -12.12 4.19
CA LEU A 183 0.14 -11.91 3.06
C LEU A 183 -0.38 -12.58 1.79
N LEU A 184 -0.87 -13.83 1.90
CA LEU A 184 -1.46 -14.56 0.77
C LEU A 184 -2.71 -13.87 0.23
N ALA A 185 -3.65 -13.48 1.09
CA ALA A 185 -4.84 -12.75 0.68
C ALA A 185 -4.47 -11.43 -0.04
N ARG A 186 -3.45 -10.72 0.43
CA ARG A 186 -2.97 -9.48 -0.20
C ARG A 186 -2.31 -9.74 -1.57
N ILE A 187 -1.62 -10.88 -1.76
CA ILE A 187 -1.08 -11.31 -3.05
C ILE A 187 -2.23 -11.59 -4.01
N ASP A 188 -3.19 -12.43 -3.61
CA ASP A 188 -4.32 -12.84 -4.44
C ASP A 188 -5.13 -11.64 -4.94
N ILE A 189 -5.43 -10.69 -4.04
CA ILE A 189 -6.14 -9.44 -4.39
C ILE A 189 -5.34 -8.60 -5.37
N SER A 190 -4.01 -8.53 -5.23
CA SER A 190 -3.16 -7.76 -6.13
C SER A 190 -3.13 -8.36 -7.53
N GLU A 191 -2.98 -9.68 -7.62
CA GLU A 191 -2.96 -10.42 -8.89
C GLU A 191 -4.33 -10.36 -9.57
N LEU A 192 -5.42 -10.53 -8.81
CA LEU A 192 -6.78 -10.40 -9.33
C LEU A 192 -7.06 -8.97 -9.84
N SER A 193 -6.53 -7.93 -9.17
CA SER A 193 -6.67 -6.53 -9.60
C SER A 193 -6.01 -6.29 -10.97
N LEU A 194 -4.81 -6.83 -11.19
CA LEU A 194 -4.13 -6.75 -12.48
C LEU A 194 -4.95 -7.47 -13.56
N LYS A 195 -5.41 -8.69 -13.27
CA LYS A 195 -6.19 -9.49 -14.22
C LYS A 195 -7.54 -8.85 -14.57
N ALA A 196 -8.24 -8.31 -13.58
CA ALA A 196 -9.50 -7.61 -13.79
C ALA A 196 -9.34 -6.35 -14.68
N ALA A 197 -8.28 -5.58 -14.47
CA ALA A 197 -8.02 -4.38 -15.26
C ALA A 197 -7.61 -4.71 -16.70
N GLU A 198 -6.79 -5.74 -16.91
CA GLU A 198 -6.46 -6.29 -18.23
C GLU A 198 -7.72 -6.73 -18.97
N THR A 199 -8.56 -7.54 -18.31
CA THR A 199 -9.80 -8.07 -18.92
C THR A 199 -10.79 -6.94 -19.23
N ALA A 200 -10.94 -5.96 -18.34
CA ALA A 200 -11.80 -4.81 -18.61
C ALA A 200 -11.32 -3.99 -19.82
N MET A 201 -10.02 -3.89 -20.04
CA MET A 201 -9.46 -3.26 -21.24
C MET A 201 -9.84 -4.03 -22.50
N LEU A 202 -9.77 -5.36 -22.49
CA LEU A 202 -10.19 -6.20 -23.61
C LEU A 202 -11.69 -6.05 -23.92
N HIS A 203 -12.54 -6.05 -22.89
CA HIS A 203 -13.98 -5.82 -23.05
C HIS A 203 -14.32 -4.44 -23.63
N CYS A 204 -13.54 -3.41 -23.31
CA CYS A 204 -13.72 -2.06 -23.86
C CYS A 204 -13.15 -1.89 -25.26
N GLY A 205 -12.21 -2.75 -25.67
CA GLY A 205 -11.55 -2.69 -26.96
C GLY A 205 -10.84 -1.35 -27.21
N ALA A 206 -10.79 -0.91 -28.47
CA ALA A 206 -10.08 0.32 -28.85
C ALA A 206 -10.56 1.59 -28.09
N ARG A 207 -11.82 1.65 -27.69
CA ARG A 207 -12.34 2.77 -26.89
C ARG A 207 -11.67 2.85 -25.51
N GLY A 208 -11.35 1.71 -24.91
CA GLY A 208 -10.65 1.65 -23.62
C GLY A 208 -9.21 2.11 -23.71
N PHE A 209 -8.58 2.01 -24.88
CA PHE A 209 -7.19 2.42 -25.10
C PHE A 209 -7.00 3.93 -25.23
N VAL A 210 -8.07 4.69 -25.43
CA VAL A 210 -8.01 6.15 -25.52
C VAL A 210 -7.55 6.76 -24.20
N LYS A 211 -6.65 7.75 -24.27
CA LYS A 211 -6.18 8.50 -23.09
C LYS A 211 -7.38 9.13 -22.37
N GLY A 212 -7.49 8.90 -21.06
CA GLY A 212 -8.61 9.37 -20.24
C GLY A 212 -9.79 8.41 -20.15
N ALA A 213 -9.84 7.32 -20.95
CA ALA A 213 -10.86 6.30 -20.81
C ALA A 213 -10.78 5.60 -19.44
N GLU A 214 -11.94 5.16 -18.93
CA GLU A 214 -12.02 4.50 -17.62
C GLU A 214 -11.17 3.22 -17.58
N ALA A 215 -11.19 2.39 -18.63
CA ALA A 215 -10.35 1.20 -18.71
C ALA A 215 -8.85 1.53 -18.65
N ASN A 216 -8.40 2.56 -19.36
CA ASN A 216 -7.02 3.03 -19.31
C ASN A 216 -6.61 3.46 -17.90
N ARG A 217 -7.50 4.15 -17.19
CA ARG A 217 -7.27 4.53 -15.79
C ARG A 217 -7.19 3.29 -14.89
N LYS A 218 -8.11 2.32 -15.02
CA LYS A 218 -8.13 1.08 -14.24
C LYS A 218 -6.85 0.27 -14.38
N VAL A 219 -6.30 0.17 -15.59
CA VAL A 219 -4.99 -0.49 -15.81
C VAL A 219 -3.88 0.21 -15.03
N ARG A 220 -3.81 1.52 -15.06
CA ARG A 220 -2.79 2.28 -14.31
C ARG A 220 -2.96 2.15 -12.80
N GLU A 221 -4.20 2.18 -12.31
CA GLU A 221 -4.53 1.99 -10.89
C GLU A 221 -4.20 0.58 -10.39
N SER A 222 -4.37 -0.46 -11.23
CA SER A 222 -4.08 -1.84 -10.84
C SER A 222 -2.59 -2.07 -10.55
N TYR A 223 -1.71 -1.43 -11.31
CA TYR A 223 -0.28 -1.45 -11.01
C TYR A 223 0.03 -0.79 -9.67
N PHE A 224 -0.67 0.27 -9.29
CA PHE A 224 -0.50 0.83 -7.95
C PHE A 224 -0.87 -0.17 -6.86
N VAL A 225 -2.00 -0.86 -6.99
CA VAL A 225 -2.39 -1.92 -6.03
C VAL A 225 -1.31 -3.00 -5.90
N ALA A 226 -0.68 -3.37 -7.02
CA ALA A 226 0.36 -4.39 -7.06
C ALA A 226 1.71 -3.95 -6.47
N ILE A 227 2.03 -2.65 -6.53
CA ILE A 227 3.35 -2.12 -6.13
C ILE A 227 3.34 -1.30 -4.84
N VAL A 228 2.17 -0.86 -4.35
CA VAL A 228 2.10 -0.15 -3.06
C VAL A 228 2.65 -1.05 -1.95
N THR A 229 3.45 -0.44 -1.08
CA THR A 229 4.22 -1.21 -0.10
C THR A 229 3.35 -1.81 1.01
N PRO A 230 3.49 -3.12 1.28
CA PRO A 230 4.41 -4.06 0.64
C PRO A 230 3.93 -4.47 -0.76
N ALA A 231 4.83 -4.37 -1.77
CA ALA A 231 4.53 -4.79 -3.14
C ALA A 231 4.49 -6.32 -3.26
N ILE A 232 3.85 -6.87 -4.30
CA ILE A 232 3.74 -8.32 -4.54
C ILE A 232 5.09 -9.04 -4.34
N LYS A 233 6.20 -8.51 -4.89
CA LYS A 233 7.52 -9.11 -4.73
C LYS A 233 7.98 -9.20 -3.27
N HIS A 234 7.63 -8.22 -2.44
CA HIS A 234 7.96 -8.21 -1.02
C HIS A 234 7.08 -9.19 -0.24
N LEU A 235 5.79 -9.25 -0.60
CA LEU A 235 4.84 -10.20 -0.02
C LEU A 235 5.28 -11.65 -0.30
N LYS A 236 5.58 -11.96 -1.57
CA LYS A 236 6.06 -13.29 -1.98
C LYS A 236 7.35 -13.69 -1.27
N LYS A 237 8.33 -12.77 -1.16
CA LYS A 237 9.57 -13.01 -0.40
C LYS A 237 9.28 -13.30 1.07
N GLU A 238 8.34 -12.58 1.68
CA GLU A 238 8.00 -12.77 3.08
C GLU A 238 7.28 -14.09 3.33
N VAL A 239 6.36 -14.50 2.44
CA VAL A 239 5.73 -15.83 2.48
C VAL A 239 6.80 -16.92 2.37
N ALA A 240 7.71 -16.81 1.39
CA ALA A 240 8.80 -17.78 1.23
C ALA A 240 9.70 -17.85 2.47
N ARG A 241 9.94 -16.73 3.16
CA ARG A 241 10.68 -16.70 4.42
C ARG A 241 9.94 -17.43 5.54
N ILE A 242 8.62 -17.26 5.64
CA ILE A 242 7.78 -17.94 6.64
C ILE A 242 7.78 -19.45 6.36
N ASP A 243 7.70 -19.84 5.09
CA ASP A 243 7.65 -21.23 4.64
C ASP A 243 9.03 -21.90 4.62
N GLY A 244 10.12 -21.18 4.94
CA GLY A 244 11.48 -21.70 4.90
C GLY A 244 12.05 -21.95 3.49
N CYS A 245 11.45 -21.33 2.45
CA CYS A 245 11.75 -21.54 1.04
C CYS A 245 12.40 -20.30 0.38
N LEU A 246 13.32 -19.64 1.06
CA LEU A 246 14.03 -18.48 0.48
C LEU A 246 14.89 -18.94 -0.70
N LEU A 247 14.83 -18.19 -1.79
CA LEU A 247 15.77 -18.30 -2.92
C LEU A 247 17.05 -17.53 -2.58
N ASP A 248 18.19 -18.11 -2.89
CA ASP A 248 19.53 -17.52 -2.74
C ASP A 248 19.72 -16.26 -3.60
#